data_270341418d537faa307650ae66d35c40
#
_entry.id   270341418d537faa307650ae66d35c40
#
_cell.length_a   1.000
_cell.length_b   1.000
_cell.length_c   1.000
_cell.angle_alpha   90.00
_cell.angle_beta   90.00
_cell.angle_gamma   90.00
#
_symmetry.space_group_name_H-M   'P 1'
#
loop_
_entity.id
_entity.type
_entity.pdbx_description
1 polymer ?
#
loop_
_entity_poly.entity_id
_entity_poly.type
_entity_poly.pdbx_seq_one_letter_code
_entity_poly.pdbx_strand_id
1 'polypeptide(L)'
;LDQGRYTVAAGATGLVRACRDASVKYATERKTFGVTIGQHQLVKEMIAQMESDYQASRLLWLRSGWLKNQGNRNTRETGLAKWFATVASERAAGDAVQIHGANGYSDEYPVGRFYRNCKGGVIYEGTREIHKLMQADYLLGNRVDKEPRCALPAYREVLKAR
;
A
#
# COMPACT_ATOMS: atom_id res chain seq x y z
N LEU A 1 4.60 -14.66 -10.06
CA LEU A 1 4.74 -13.21 -9.84
C LEU A 1 3.46 -12.57 -9.27
N ASP A 2 2.25 -12.95 -9.72
CA ASP A 2 1.01 -12.28 -9.25
C ASP A 2 0.76 -12.48 -7.74
N GLN A 3 1.08 -13.65 -7.20
CA GLN A 3 0.97 -13.87 -5.75
C GLN A 3 1.96 -13.02 -4.94
N GLY A 4 3.22 -12.93 -5.38
CA GLY A 4 4.21 -12.07 -4.76
C GLY A 4 3.79 -10.59 -4.77
N ARG A 5 3.31 -10.11 -5.91
CA ARG A 5 2.76 -8.75 -6.03
C ARG A 5 1.56 -8.50 -5.12
N TYR A 6 0.67 -9.49 -5.01
CA TYR A 6 -0.49 -9.43 -4.12
C TYR A 6 -0.07 -9.32 -2.65
N THR A 7 0.90 -10.14 -2.22
CA THR A 7 1.44 -10.09 -0.86
C THR A 7 2.13 -8.75 -0.57
N VAL A 8 2.91 -8.24 -1.53
CA VAL A 8 3.54 -6.91 -1.40
C VAL A 8 2.49 -5.80 -1.27
N ALA A 9 1.40 -5.85 -2.06
CA ALA A 9 0.31 -4.87 -1.95
C ALA A 9 -0.34 -4.89 -0.56
N ALA A 10 -0.59 -6.09 -0.01
CA ALA A 10 -1.14 -6.25 1.33
C ALA A 10 -0.18 -5.70 2.39
N GLY A 11 1.11 -6.04 2.32
CA GLY A 11 2.14 -5.55 3.24
C GLY A 11 2.30 -4.03 3.20
N ALA A 12 2.34 -3.45 1.99
CA ALA A 12 2.42 -1.99 1.81
C ALA A 12 1.16 -1.27 2.35
N THR A 13 -0.04 -1.84 2.15
CA THR A 13 -1.28 -1.33 2.75
C THR A 13 -1.20 -1.33 4.29
N GLY A 14 -0.66 -2.41 4.88
CA GLY A 14 -0.39 -2.51 6.31
C GLY A 14 0.60 -1.45 6.79
N LEU A 15 1.61 -1.14 5.99
CA LEU A 15 2.60 -0.11 6.31
C LEU A 15 1.98 1.30 6.30
N VAL A 16 1.12 1.64 5.33
CA VAL A 16 0.37 2.90 5.33
C VAL A 16 -0.45 3.04 6.61
N ARG A 17 -1.15 1.98 7.01
CA ARG A 17 -1.90 1.94 8.27
C ARG A 17 -1.00 2.18 9.47
N ALA A 18 0.16 1.51 9.55
CA ALA A 18 1.10 1.66 10.66
C ALA A 18 1.64 3.09 10.75
N CYS A 19 1.96 3.74 9.62
CA CYS A 19 2.37 5.13 9.57
C CYS A 19 1.27 6.07 10.08
N ARG A 20 0.02 5.87 9.61
CA ARG A 20 -1.15 6.64 10.04
C ARG A 20 -1.35 6.51 11.56
N ASP A 21 -1.39 5.29 12.08
CA ASP A 21 -1.69 5.02 13.48
C ASP A 21 -0.61 5.61 14.41
N ALA A 22 0.68 5.48 14.04
CA ALA A 22 1.78 6.11 14.77
C ALA A 22 1.69 7.65 14.73
N SER A 23 1.38 8.21 13.57
CA SER A 23 1.24 9.66 13.38
C SER A 23 0.07 10.24 14.17
N VAL A 24 -1.08 9.58 14.16
CA VAL A 24 -2.25 9.98 14.96
C VAL A 24 -1.92 9.98 16.45
N LYS A 25 -1.32 8.89 16.95
CA LYS A 25 -0.92 8.80 18.34
C LYS A 25 0.01 9.94 18.72
N TYR A 26 1.10 10.13 17.98
CA TYR A 26 2.06 11.19 18.27
C TYR A 26 1.45 12.59 18.17
N ALA A 27 0.60 12.84 17.18
CA ALA A 27 -0.04 14.14 16.96
C ALA A 27 -1.06 14.52 18.05
N THR A 28 -1.62 13.54 18.76
CA THR A 28 -2.53 13.78 19.90
C THR A 28 -1.80 14.00 21.22
N GLU A 29 -0.55 13.58 21.33
CA GLU A 29 0.25 13.68 22.56
C GLU A 29 1.23 14.87 22.52
N ARG A 30 1.94 15.07 21.40
CA ARG A 30 2.97 16.11 21.23
C ARG A 30 2.34 17.49 21.18
N LYS A 31 2.90 18.43 21.94
CA LYS A 31 2.48 19.84 21.97
C LYS A 31 3.55 20.78 21.43
N THR A 32 3.12 21.77 20.65
CA THR A 32 3.91 22.93 20.21
C THR A 32 3.00 24.15 20.21
N PHE A 33 3.55 25.32 20.49
CA PHE A 33 2.77 26.57 20.54
C PHE A 33 1.52 26.51 21.43
N GLY A 34 1.59 25.74 22.54
CA GLY A 34 0.50 25.63 23.52
C GLY A 34 -0.62 24.63 23.18
N VAL A 35 -0.62 24.02 21.99
CA VAL A 35 -1.63 23.05 21.55
C VAL A 35 -1.02 21.75 21.08
N THR A 36 -1.82 20.67 20.96
CA THR A 36 -1.34 19.43 20.32
C THR A 36 -1.07 19.67 18.85
N ILE A 37 -0.02 19.04 18.32
CA ILE A 37 0.36 19.25 16.90
C ILE A 37 -0.73 18.79 15.93
N GLY A 38 -1.60 17.87 16.32
CA GLY A 38 -2.77 17.46 15.56
C GLY A 38 -3.80 18.59 15.32
N GLN A 39 -3.66 19.74 15.97
CA GLN A 39 -4.50 20.92 15.70
C GLN A 39 -3.95 21.78 14.54
N HIS A 40 -2.69 21.60 14.16
CA HIS A 40 -2.10 22.34 13.03
C HIS A 40 -2.58 21.77 11.69
N GLN A 41 -2.96 22.66 10.77
CA GLN A 41 -3.60 22.29 9.49
C GLN A 41 -2.71 21.41 8.63
N LEU A 42 -1.39 21.68 8.54
CA LEU A 42 -0.47 20.88 7.75
C LEU A 42 -0.27 19.44 8.31
N VAL A 43 -0.36 19.27 9.63
CA VAL A 43 -0.36 17.94 10.25
C VAL A 43 -1.65 17.20 9.94
N LYS A 44 -2.80 17.87 10.01
CA LYS A 44 -4.11 17.29 9.63
C LYS A 44 -4.12 16.85 8.17
N GLU A 45 -3.54 17.63 7.27
CA GLU A 45 -3.45 17.31 5.85
C GLU A 45 -2.68 16.01 5.62
N MET A 46 -1.49 15.86 6.19
CA MET A 46 -0.70 14.62 6.10
C MET A 46 -1.45 13.40 6.64
N ILE A 47 -2.13 13.52 7.78
CA ILE A 47 -2.92 12.42 8.37
C ILE A 47 -4.13 12.09 7.49
N ALA A 48 -4.82 13.07 6.94
CA ALA A 48 -5.95 12.86 6.03
C ALA A 48 -5.51 12.16 4.74
N GLN A 49 -4.35 12.52 4.20
CA GLN A 49 -3.76 11.84 3.04
C GLN A 49 -3.44 10.38 3.34
N MET A 50 -2.85 10.08 4.52
CA MET A 50 -2.59 8.70 4.93
C MET A 50 -3.88 7.87 5.04
N GLU A 51 -4.96 8.45 5.55
CA GLU A 51 -6.26 7.75 5.64
C GLU A 51 -6.81 7.46 4.24
N SER A 52 -6.82 8.43 3.35
CA SER A 52 -7.25 8.25 1.96
C SER A 52 -6.44 7.17 1.25
N ASP A 53 -5.11 7.22 1.39
CA ASP A 53 -4.19 6.24 0.83
C ASP A 53 -4.42 4.82 1.38
N TYR A 54 -4.67 4.71 2.67
CA TYR A 54 -5.00 3.43 3.30
C TYR A 54 -6.28 2.83 2.74
N GLN A 55 -7.36 3.61 2.68
CA GLN A 55 -8.65 3.13 2.18
C GLN A 55 -8.56 2.71 0.70
N ALA A 56 -7.93 3.54 -0.14
CA ALA A 56 -7.76 3.24 -1.55
C ALA A 56 -6.89 1.99 -1.77
N SER A 57 -5.75 1.89 -1.07
CA SER A 57 -4.87 0.71 -1.13
C SER A 57 -5.60 -0.56 -0.73
N ARG A 58 -6.36 -0.49 0.36
CA ARG A 58 -7.13 -1.62 0.90
C ARG A 58 -8.19 -2.10 -0.10
N LEU A 59 -8.95 -1.19 -0.69
CA LEU A 59 -9.98 -1.53 -1.67
C LEU A 59 -9.40 -2.17 -2.93
N LEU A 60 -8.29 -1.64 -3.46
CA LEU A 60 -7.60 -2.20 -4.62
C LEU A 60 -7.08 -3.61 -4.34
N TRP A 61 -6.45 -3.82 -3.19
CA TRP A 61 -5.95 -5.11 -2.77
C TRP A 61 -7.09 -6.13 -2.57
N LEU A 62 -8.17 -5.75 -1.87
CA LEU A 62 -9.34 -6.61 -1.66
C LEU A 62 -10.02 -6.98 -2.99
N ARG A 63 -10.16 -6.02 -3.92
CA ARG A 63 -10.71 -6.28 -5.25
C ARG A 63 -9.88 -7.32 -6.00
N SER A 64 -8.56 -7.20 -5.96
CA SER A 64 -7.66 -8.17 -6.60
C SER A 64 -7.84 -9.58 -6.02
N GLY A 65 -7.93 -9.69 -4.69
CA GLY A 65 -8.17 -10.97 -4.00
C GLY A 65 -9.55 -11.54 -4.30
N TRP A 66 -10.57 -10.71 -4.35
CA TRP A 66 -11.94 -11.11 -4.69
C TRP A 66 -12.02 -11.70 -6.10
N LEU A 67 -11.40 -11.07 -7.10
CA LEU A 67 -11.37 -11.59 -8.47
C LEU A 67 -10.72 -12.97 -8.52
N LYS A 68 -9.61 -13.16 -7.81
CA LYS A 68 -8.94 -14.45 -7.72
C LYS A 68 -9.85 -15.52 -7.08
N ASN A 69 -10.57 -15.16 -6.01
CA ASN A 69 -11.51 -16.07 -5.35
C ASN A 69 -12.71 -16.47 -6.24
N GLN A 70 -12.99 -15.69 -7.28
CA GLN A 70 -13.98 -16.04 -8.30
C GLN A 70 -13.41 -16.91 -9.44
N GLY A 71 -12.13 -17.32 -9.37
CA GLY A 71 -11.46 -18.06 -10.44
C GLY A 71 -11.00 -17.19 -11.61
N ASN A 72 -11.09 -15.86 -11.48
CA ASN A 72 -10.69 -14.95 -12.52
C ASN A 72 -9.19 -14.62 -12.45
N ARG A 73 -8.61 -14.41 -13.62
CA ARG A 73 -7.25 -13.85 -13.69
C ARG A 73 -7.25 -12.42 -13.18
N ASN A 74 -6.23 -12.06 -12.39
CA ASN A 74 -6.17 -10.79 -11.70
C ASN A 74 -4.79 -10.08 -11.84
N THR A 75 -4.03 -10.40 -12.90
CA THR A 75 -2.67 -9.86 -13.11
C THR A 75 -2.67 -8.34 -13.17
N ARG A 76 -3.63 -7.74 -13.89
CA ARG A 76 -3.80 -6.29 -14.02
C ARG A 76 -4.11 -5.64 -12.67
N GLU A 77 -5.11 -6.14 -11.98
CA GLU A 77 -5.58 -5.59 -10.70
C GLU A 77 -4.52 -5.75 -9.60
N THR A 78 -3.82 -6.86 -9.58
CA THR A 78 -2.72 -7.10 -8.63
C THR A 78 -1.55 -6.15 -8.88
N GLY A 79 -1.20 -5.92 -10.14
CA GLY A 79 -0.18 -4.95 -10.52
C GLY A 79 -0.55 -3.52 -10.13
N LEU A 80 -1.83 -3.13 -10.34
CA LEU A 80 -2.35 -1.83 -9.94
C LEU A 80 -2.32 -1.65 -8.42
N ALA A 81 -2.81 -2.66 -7.68
CA ALA A 81 -2.82 -2.63 -6.22
C ALA A 81 -1.40 -2.51 -5.64
N LYS A 82 -0.44 -3.30 -6.19
CA LYS A 82 0.96 -3.25 -5.77
C LYS A 82 1.57 -1.87 -6.03
N TRP A 83 1.40 -1.34 -7.23
CA TRP A 83 1.92 -0.02 -7.56
C TRP A 83 1.34 1.05 -6.64
N PHE A 84 0.02 1.13 -6.54
CA PHE A 84 -0.64 2.16 -5.73
C PHE A 84 -0.21 2.07 -4.25
N ALA A 85 -0.33 0.89 -3.63
CA ALA A 85 -0.04 0.71 -2.22
C ALA A 85 1.42 1.00 -1.86
N THR A 86 2.38 0.60 -2.72
CA THR A 86 3.80 0.85 -2.43
C THR A 86 4.19 2.32 -2.57
N VAL A 87 3.62 3.05 -3.55
CA VAL A 87 3.83 4.51 -3.68
C VAL A 87 3.16 5.25 -2.52
N ALA A 88 1.96 4.85 -2.14
CA ALA A 88 1.27 5.38 -0.96
C ALA A 88 2.07 5.15 0.33
N SER A 89 2.66 3.96 0.50
CA SER A 89 3.48 3.65 1.68
C SER A 89 4.77 4.46 1.74
N GLU A 90 5.39 4.76 0.60
CA GLU A 90 6.58 5.63 0.53
C GLU A 90 6.25 7.05 0.97
N ARG A 91 5.13 7.61 0.51
CA ARG A 91 4.64 8.93 0.94
C ARG A 91 4.27 8.94 2.42
N ALA A 92 3.43 8.03 2.85
CA ALA A 92 2.96 7.94 4.24
C ALA A 92 4.11 7.78 5.23
N ALA A 93 5.15 7.02 4.87
CA ALA A 93 6.32 6.84 5.72
C ALA A 93 7.17 8.13 5.82
N GLY A 94 7.32 8.88 4.72
CA GLY A 94 7.96 10.19 4.71
C GLY A 94 7.21 11.19 5.59
N ASP A 95 5.90 11.28 5.43
CA ASP A 95 5.04 12.15 6.22
C ASP A 95 5.04 11.77 7.71
N ALA A 96 5.08 10.46 8.02
CA ALA A 96 5.16 10.00 9.41
C ALA A 96 6.46 10.45 10.09
N VAL A 97 7.60 10.37 9.42
CA VAL A 97 8.88 10.92 9.92
C VAL A 97 8.76 12.43 10.10
N GLN A 98 8.16 13.13 9.12
CA GLN A 98 7.98 14.59 9.18
C GLN A 98 7.11 15.02 10.39
N ILE A 99 6.00 14.33 10.65
CA ILE A 99 5.12 14.59 11.80
C ILE A 99 5.86 14.41 13.14
N HIS A 100 6.74 13.40 13.23
CA HIS A 100 7.52 13.14 14.43
C HIS A 100 8.70 14.09 14.58
N GLY A 101 9.10 14.81 13.53
CA GLY A 101 10.26 15.72 13.54
C GLY A 101 11.55 14.97 13.90
N ALA A 102 12.38 15.56 14.78
CA ALA A 102 13.63 14.93 15.21
C ALA A 102 13.43 13.53 15.81
N ASN A 103 12.33 13.30 16.52
CA ASN A 103 11.96 11.99 17.08
C ASN A 103 11.74 10.94 16.00
N GLY A 104 11.25 11.34 14.81
CA GLY A 104 11.07 10.44 13.66
C GLY A 104 12.38 9.96 13.04
N TYR A 105 13.47 10.66 13.32
CA TYR A 105 14.82 10.31 12.85
C TYR A 105 15.59 9.45 13.86
N SER A 106 15.07 9.29 15.09
CA SER A 106 15.65 8.43 16.12
C SER A 106 15.09 7.00 16.03
N ASP A 107 15.81 6.05 16.63
CA ASP A 107 15.35 4.65 16.70
C ASP A 107 14.35 4.38 17.84
N GLU A 108 14.06 5.39 18.69
CA GLU A 108 13.06 5.31 19.76
C GLU A 108 11.62 5.24 19.23
N TYR A 109 11.39 5.76 18.03
CA TYR A 109 10.11 5.74 17.35
C TYR A 109 10.15 4.84 16.10
N PRO A 110 9.08 4.13 15.77
CA PRO A 110 9.12 3.13 14.70
C PRO A 110 9.13 3.73 13.28
N VAL A 111 8.82 5.04 13.13
CA VAL A 111 8.57 5.65 11.81
C VAL A 111 9.83 5.74 10.95
N GLY A 112 11.02 5.90 11.54
CA GLY A 112 12.30 5.83 10.84
C GLY A 112 12.53 4.45 10.20
N ARG A 113 12.18 3.36 10.90
CA ARG A 113 12.21 2.00 10.36
C ARG A 113 11.18 1.82 9.25
N PHE A 114 9.97 2.37 9.38
CA PHE A 114 8.95 2.32 8.33
C PHE A 114 9.44 3.00 7.06
N TYR A 115 10.08 4.16 7.19
CA TYR A 115 10.66 4.90 6.07
C TYR A 115 11.76 4.12 5.35
N ARG A 116 12.66 3.45 6.07
CA ARG A 116 13.67 2.58 5.45
C ARG A 116 13.04 1.40 4.71
N ASN A 117 12.05 0.76 5.33
CA ASN A 117 11.44 -0.46 4.79
C ASN A 117 10.53 -0.20 3.58
N CYS A 118 9.84 0.95 3.51
CA CYS A 118 8.91 1.22 2.40
C CYS A 118 9.61 1.29 1.05
N LYS A 119 10.89 1.69 1.03
CA LYS A 119 11.64 1.87 -0.22
C LYS A 119 11.81 0.56 -1.01
N GLY A 120 11.95 -0.57 -0.35
CA GLY A 120 12.00 -1.87 -1.01
C GLY A 120 10.74 -2.18 -1.81
N GLY A 121 9.57 -1.78 -1.27
CA GLY A 121 8.27 -2.07 -1.87
C GLY A 121 8.10 -1.53 -3.30
N VAL A 122 8.64 -0.38 -3.63
CA VAL A 122 8.54 0.19 -4.99
C VAL A 122 9.52 -0.42 -5.98
N ILE A 123 10.43 -1.29 -5.50
CA ILE A 123 11.52 -1.89 -6.30
C ILE A 123 11.23 -3.35 -6.62
N TYR A 124 11.11 -4.21 -5.59
CA TYR A 124 10.96 -5.66 -5.79
C TYR A 124 9.57 -6.04 -6.30
N GLU A 125 9.45 -7.27 -6.82
CA GLU A 125 8.24 -7.82 -7.48
C GLU A 125 7.76 -6.97 -8.68
N GLY A 126 8.70 -6.32 -9.34
CA GLY A 126 8.49 -5.37 -10.42
C GLY A 126 8.45 -3.93 -9.92
N THR A 127 9.28 -3.08 -10.53
CA THR A 127 9.35 -1.67 -10.13
C THR A 127 8.02 -0.94 -10.40
N ARG A 128 7.80 0.18 -9.73
CA ARG A 128 6.62 1.03 -9.97
C ARG A 128 6.50 1.45 -11.44
N GLU A 129 7.64 1.65 -12.11
CA GLU A 129 7.68 2.04 -13.53
C GLU A 129 7.15 0.91 -14.43
N ILE A 130 7.58 -0.33 -14.18
CA ILE A 130 7.08 -1.52 -14.90
C ILE A 130 5.58 -1.69 -14.69
N HIS A 131 5.08 -1.47 -13.48
CA HIS A 131 3.63 -1.53 -13.23
C HIS A 131 2.86 -0.42 -13.92
N LYS A 132 3.41 0.80 -14.02
CA LYS A 132 2.80 1.89 -14.79
C LYS A 132 2.68 1.53 -16.28
N LEU A 133 3.78 1.07 -16.88
CA LEU A 133 3.78 0.62 -18.28
C LEU A 133 2.77 -0.49 -18.50
N MET A 134 2.74 -1.49 -17.61
CA MET A 134 1.80 -2.60 -17.69
C MET A 134 0.34 -2.13 -17.66
N GLN A 135 -0.03 -1.15 -16.82
CA GLN A 135 -1.39 -0.62 -16.79
C GLN A 135 -1.75 0.09 -18.09
N ALA A 136 -0.83 0.91 -18.63
CA ALA A 136 -1.03 1.60 -19.90
C ALA A 136 -1.19 0.60 -21.06
N ASP A 137 -0.35 -0.43 -21.12
CA ASP A 137 -0.40 -1.47 -22.16
C ASP A 137 -1.74 -2.21 -22.17
N TYR A 138 -2.32 -2.53 -21.01
CA TYR A 138 -3.66 -3.13 -20.94
C TYR A 138 -4.75 -2.18 -21.45
N LEU A 139 -4.65 -0.88 -21.16
CA LEU A 139 -5.64 0.11 -21.61
C LEU A 139 -5.56 0.38 -23.10
N LEU A 140 -4.34 0.37 -23.65
CA LEU A 140 -4.06 0.61 -25.06
C LEU A 140 -4.27 -0.64 -25.94
N GLY A 141 -4.57 -1.80 -25.34
CA GLY A 141 -4.69 -3.06 -26.09
C GLY A 141 -3.37 -3.70 -26.52
N ASN A 142 -2.24 -3.14 -26.09
CA ASN A 142 -0.89 -3.67 -26.39
C ASN A 142 -0.57 -4.93 -25.57
N ARG A 143 -1.33 -5.19 -24.55
CA ARG A 143 -1.15 -6.34 -23.66
C ARG A 143 -2.46 -7.06 -23.42
N VAL A 144 -2.43 -8.37 -23.65
CA VAL A 144 -3.49 -9.31 -23.27
C VAL A 144 -2.93 -10.36 -22.32
N ASP A 145 -3.78 -10.90 -21.46
CA ASP A 145 -3.38 -11.99 -20.58
C ASP A 145 -3.14 -13.27 -21.39
N LYS A 146 -2.01 -13.93 -21.11
CA LYS A 146 -1.74 -15.27 -21.65
C LYS A 146 -2.60 -16.30 -20.95
N GLU A 147 -2.86 -17.42 -21.62
CA GLU A 147 -3.49 -18.58 -21.00
C GLU A 147 -2.82 -18.94 -19.65
N PRO A 148 -3.59 -19.24 -18.60
CA PRO A 148 -3.04 -19.73 -17.36
C PRO A 148 -2.27 -21.05 -17.58
N ARG A 149 -1.13 -21.21 -16.94
CA ARG A 149 -0.36 -22.47 -16.98
C ARG A 149 -1.04 -23.63 -16.24
N CYS A 150 -2.01 -23.32 -15.40
CA CYS A 150 -2.82 -24.29 -14.65
C CYS A 150 -4.21 -23.70 -14.43
N ALA A 151 -5.17 -24.54 -14.12
CA ALA A 151 -6.51 -24.10 -13.76
C ALA A 151 -6.50 -23.11 -12.59
N LEU A 152 -7.39 -22.13 -12.67
CA LEU A 152 -7.64 -21.15 -11.62
C LEU A 152 -9.05 -21.39 -11.04
N PRO A 153 -9.25 -22.46 -10.23
CA PRO A 153 -10.57 -22.77 -9.70
C PRO A 153 -11.02 -21.67 -8.74
N ALA A 154 -12.31 -21.37 -8.74
CA ALA A 154 -12.89 -20.46 -7.77
C ALA A 154 -12.71 -21.03 -6.35
N TYR A 155 -12.54 -20.14 -5.37
CA TYR A 155 -12.31 -20.57 -3.98
C TYR A 155 -13.39 -21.52 -3.45
N ARG A 156 -14.66 -21.30 -3.84
CA ARG A 156 -15.79 -22.16 -3.47
C ARG A 156 -15.67 -23.59 -4.00
N GLU A 157 -15.04 -23.78 -5.14
CA GLU A 157 -14.79 -25.11 -5.72
C GLU A 157 -13.67 -25.83 -4.97
N VAL A 158 -12.63 -25.08 -4.57
CA VAL A 158 -11.50 -25.62 -3.78
C VAL A 158 -12.00 -26.12 -2.41
N LEU A 159 -12.94 -25.42 -1.78
CA LEU A 159 -13.50 -25.82 -0.49
C LEU A 159 -14.39 -27.07 -0.59
N LYS A 160 -15.06 -27.29 -1.73
CA LYS A 160 -15.89 -28.48 -1.95
C LYS A 160 -15.06 -29.74 -2.22
N ALA A 161 -13.82 -29.59 -2.65
CA ALA A 161 -12.91 -30.70 -2.98
C ALA A 161 -12.08 -31.19 -1.74
N ARG A 162 -12.24 -30.54 -0.59
CA ARG A 162 -11.65 -30.93 0.70
C ARG A 162 -12.69 -31.55 1.61
#